data_1f379c489fc7b564af02a08284f91ca8
#
_entry.id   1f379c489fc7b564af02a08284f91ca8
#
_cell.length_a   1.000
_cell.length_b   1.000
_cell.length_c   1.000
_cell.angle_alpha   90.00
_cell.angle_beta   90.00
_cell.angle_gamma   90.00
#
_symmetry.space_group_name_H-M   'P 1'
#
loop_
_entity.id
_entity.type
_entity.pdbx_description
1 polymer ?
#
loop_
_entity_poly.entity_id
_entity_poly.type
_entity_poly.pdbx_seq_one_letter_code
_entity_poly.pdbx_strand_id
1 'polypeptide(L)'
;MSSKQKRFILPEDQIPKFWYNIQADMKNKPMPPLNPKTKEPLKPEDLYPIFAKELCHQELDMENAWIEIPDTVREYYKYWRSTPLVRAYGLEKALGTPAHIYFKNESVSPIGSHKLNSAIAQAYYCKEEGVTNVYGYPGVAICP
;
A
#
# COMPACT_ATOMS: atom_id res chain seq x y z
N MET A 1 31.05 -21.16 12.33
CA MET A 1 30.63 -19.82 11.93
C MET A 1 29.12 -19.74 12.07
N SER A 2 28.61 -18.92 12.98
CA SER A 2 27.15 -18.72 13.08
C SER A 2 26.63 -18.13 11.77
N SER A 3 25.71 -18.82 11.09
CA SER A 3 25.11 -18.33 9.85
C SER A 3 24.23 -17.14 10.20
N LYS A 4 24.63 -15.93 9.80
CA LYS A 4 23.81 -14.73 9.99
C LYS A 4 22.52 -14.88 9.18
N GLN A 5 21.38 -14.75 9.84
CA GLN A 5 20.08 -14.81 9.18
C GLN A 5 19.96 -13.70 8.12
N LYS A 6 19.61 -14.10 6.90
CA LYS A 6 19.45 -13.16 5.77
C LYS A 6 18.01 -12.84 5.45
N ARG A 7 17.09 -13.75 5.75
CA ARG A 7 15.73 -13.72 5.27
C ARG A 7 14.75 -13.89 6.42
N PHE A 8 13.78 -12.99 6.52
CA PHE A 8 12.77 -12.95 7.55
C PHE A 8 11.39 -13.00 6.87
N ILE A 9 10.53 -13.86 7.36
CA ILE A 9 9.15 -14.02 6.88
C ILE A 9 8.27 -14.06 8.13
N LEU A 10 7.23 -13.24 8.16
CA LEU A 10 6.23 -13.27 9.23
C LEU A 10 5.20 -14.37 8.95
N PRO A 11 4.69 -15.06 9.97
CA PRO A 11 3.58 -16.00 9.84
C PRO A 11 2.27 -15.26 9.51
N GLU A 12 1.28 -16.00 9.02
CA GLU A 12 0.01 -15.44 8.53
C GLU A 12 -0.79 -14.70 9.59
N ASP A 13 -0.74 -15.16 10.83
CA ASP A 13 -1.40 -14.53 11.98
C ASP A 13 -0.86 -13.14 12.33
N GLN A 14 0.33 -12.79 11.79
CA GLN A 14 0.95 -11.49 11.95
C GLN A 14 0.72 -10.55 10.75
N ILE A 15 -0.13 -10.93 9.79
CA ILE A 15 -0.57 -10.01 8.75
C ILE A 15 -1.33 -8.83 9.41
N PRO A 16 -0.95 -7.58 9.12
CA PRO A 16 -1.58 -6.40 9.73
C PRO A 16 -3.09 -6.36 9.53
N LYS A 17 -3.80 -5.91 10.56
CA LYS A 17 -5.25 -5.67 10.50
C LYS A 17 -5.61 -4.26 10.03
N PHE A 18 -4.62 -3.37 10.02
CA PHE A 18 -4.79 -1.96 9.67
C PHE A 18 -3.71 -1.52 8.69
N TRP A 19 -4.08 -0.63 7.78
CA TRP A 19 -3.11 0.22 7.08
C TRP A 19 -2.74 1.39 7.97
N TYR A 20 -1.48 1.79 7.90
CA TYR A 20 -1.00 2.96 8.61
C TYR A 20 -0.92 4.16 7.67
N ASN A 21 -1.70 5.18 8.00
CA ASN A 21 -1.68 6.46 7.30
C ASN A 21 -0.70 7.42 7.98
N ILE A 22 0.50 7.52 7.45
CA ILE A 22 1.56 8.37 8.00
C ILE A 22 1.18 9.85 8.01
N GLN A 23 0.28 10.30 7.13
CA GLN A 23 -0.15 11.71 7.05
C GLN A 23 -0.75 12.20 8.37
N ALA A 24 -1.46 11.32 9.09
CA ALA A 24 -2.05 11.67 10.38
C ALA A 24 -1.01 12.07 11.43
N ASP A 25 0.17 11.45 11.41
CA ASP A 25 1.25 11.66 12.39
C ASP A 25 2.34 12.61 11.90
N MET A 26 2.25 13.12 10.67
CA MET A 26 3.24 14.07 10.15
C MET A 26 3.13 15.42 10.86
N LYS A 27 4.27 15.90 11.39
CA LYS A 27 4.35 17.25 11.99
C LYS A 27 4.00 18.36 10.99
N ASN A 28 4.49 18.22 9.78
CA ASN A 28 4.17 19.09 8.65
C ASN A 28 3.33 18.28 7.67
N LYS A 29 2.03 18.50 7.69
CA LYS A 29 1.12 17.82 6.79
C LYS A 29 1.39 18.22 5.33
N PRO A 30 1.29 17.32 4.36
CA PRO A 30 1.43 17.67 2.96
C PRO A 30 0.34 18.66 2.55
N MET A 31 0.63 19.52 1.60
CA MET A 31 -0.43 20.34 1.02
C MET A 31 -1.40 19.44 0.26
N PRO A 32 -2.72 19.67 0.37
CA PRO A 32 -3.70 18.91 -0.37
C PRO A 32 -3.48 19.10 -1.88
N PRO A 33 -3.69 18.06 -2.69
CA PRO A 33 -3.66 18.20 -4.14
C PRO A 33 -4.72 19.21 -4.60
N LEU A 34 -4.43 19.93 -5.68
CA LEU A 34 -5.34 20.96 -6.20
C LEU A 34 -6.15 20.43 -7.37
N ASN A 35 -7.42 20.80 -7.41
CA ASN A 35 -8.28 20.57 -8.56
C ASN A 35 -7.71 21.34 -9.77
N PRO A 36 -7.41 20.67 -10.89
CA PRO A 36 -6.76 21.31 -12.04
C PRO A 36 -7.59 22.43 -12.68
N LYS A 37 -8.92 22.40 -12.50
CA LYS A 37 -9.84 23.40 -13.06
C LYS A 37 -10.02 24.62 -12.14
N THR A 38 -10.28 24.37 -10.86
CA THR A 38 -10.61 25.44 -9.90
C THR A 38 -9.39 25.99 -9.18
N LYS A 39 -8.28 25.22 -9.13
CA LYS A 39 -7.06 25.51 -8.34
C LYS A 39 -7.28 25.52 -6.83
N GLU A 40 -8.41 25.05 -6.37
CA GLU A 40 -8.72 24.85 -4.97
C GLU A 40 -8.32 23.44 -4.49
N PRO A 41 -8.18 23.21 -3.18
CA PRO A 41 -7.95 21.88 -2.62
C PRO A 41 -8.99 20.88 -3.12
N LEU A 42 -8.52 19.70 -3.56
CA LEU A 42 -9.38 18.60 -3.98
C LEU A 42 -10.27 18.14 -2.82
N LYS A 43 -11.53 17.88 -3.16
CA LYS A 43 -12.48 17.19 -2.28
C LYS A 43 -12.65 15.75 -2.75
N PRO A 44 -13.07 14.81 -1.88
CA PRO A 44 -13.31 13.43 -2.28
C PRO A 44 -14.22 13.31 -3.51
N GLU A 45 -15.24 14.16 -3.60
CA GLU A 45 -16.23 14.17 -4.70
C GLU A 45 -15.60 14.47 -6.06
N ASP A 46 -14.53 15.24 -6.11
CA ASP A 46 -13.79 15.53 -7.33
C ASP A 46 -13.15 14.27 -7.95
N LEU A 47 -12.91 13.24 -7.14
CA LEU A 47 -12.25 11.99 -7.51
C LEU A 47 -13.23 10.84 -7.78
N TYR A 48 -14.49 10.93 -7.37
CA TYR A 48 -15.50 9.88 -7.55
C TYR A 48 -15.70 9.42 -9.00
N PRO A 49 -15.56 10.28 -10.03
CA PRO A 49 -15.65 9.81 -11.40
C PRO A 49 -14.54 8.83 -11.83
N ILE A 50 -13.47 8.70 -11.03
CA ILE A 50 -12.27 7.94 -11.41
C ILE A 50 -12.01 6.79 -10.43
N PHE A 51 -12.32 6.99 -9.14
CA PHE A 51 -12.00 6.04 -8.07
C PHE A 51 -13.22 5.71 -7.22
N ALA A 52 -13.19 4.54 -6.57
CA ALA A 52 -14.15 4.19 -5.54
C ALA A 52 -14.17 5.27 -4.43
N LYS A 53 -15.35 5.59 -3.92
CA LYS A 53 -15.55 6.70 -2.97
C LYS A 53 -14.73 6.54 -1.70
N GLU A 54 -14.70 5.32 -1.15
CA GLU A 54 -13.93 5.04 0.05
C GLU A 54 -12.43 5.30 -0.17
N LEU A 55 -11.88 4.96 -1.33
CA LEU A 55 -10.49 5.26 -1.67
C LEU A 55 -10.23 6.78 -1.75
N CYS A 56 -11.20 7.54 -2.25
CA CYS A 56 -11.08 9.01 -2.31
C CYS A 56 -11.05 9.63 -0.91
N HIS A 57 -11.85 9.09 0.01
CA HIS A 57 -11.82 9.52 1.42
C HIS A 57 -10.49 9.16 2.09
N GLN A 58 -10.00 7.94 1.90
CA GLN A 58 -8.73 7.50 2.48
C GLN A 58 -7.53 8.28 1.92
N GLU A 59 -7.51 8.63 0.64
CA GLU A 59 -6.43 9.39 0.01
C GLU A 59 -6.30 10.80 0.61
N LEU A 60 -7.41 11.43 0.95
CA LEU A 60 -7.44 12.79 1.50
C LEU A 60 -7.54 12.84 3.03
N ASP A 61 -7.56 11.68 3.69
CA ASP A 61 -7.61 11.60 5.15
C ASP A 61 -6.24 11.97 5.75
N MET A 62 -6.23 13.02 6.55
CA MET A 62 -5.04 13.47 7.28
C MET A 62 -5.19 13.34 8.81
N GLU A 63 -6.25 12.68 9.29
CA GLU A 63 -6.58 12.62 10.71
C GLU A 63 -6.48 11.20 11.27
N ASN A 64 -6.94 10.21 10.54
CA ASN A 64 -6.96 8.84 10.99
C ASN A 64 -5.65 8.12 10.66
N ALA A 65 -4.87 7.79 11.70
CA ALA A 65 -3.59 7.08 11.53
C ALA A 65 -3.76 5.60 11.16
N TRP A 66 -4.88 4.99 11.53
CA TRP A 66 -5.13 3.56 11.35
C TRP A 66 -6.43 3.32 10.62
N ILE A 67 -6.34 2.73 9.45
CA ILE A 67 -7.48 2.38 8.59
C ILE A 67 -7.61 0.86 8.59
N GLU A 68 -8.75 0.35 9.01
CA GLU A 68 -8.99 -1.10 9.07
C GLU A 68 -8.95 -1.72 7.68
N ILE A 69 -8.23 -2.83 7.55
CA ILE A 69 -8.18 -3.62 6.32
C ILE A 69 -9.39 -4.56 6.33
N PRO A 70 -10.28 -4.48 5.34
CA PRO A 70 -11.43 -5.38 5.25
C PRO A 70 -11.00 -6.85 5.31
N ASP A 71 -11.76 -7.69 6.02
CA ASP A 71 -11.42 -9.10 6.20
C ASP A 71 -11.24 -9.82 4.86
N THR A 72 -12.10 -9.54 3.88
CA THR A 72 -11.96 -10.09 2.52
C THR A 72 -10.60 -9.74 1.91
N VAL A 73 -10.13 -8.51 2.04
CA VAL A 73 -8.81 -8.08 1.53
C VAL A 73 -7.68 -8.81 2.28
N ARG A 74 -7.83 -8.97 3.60
CA ARG A 74 -6.85 -9.71 4.43
C ARG A 74 -6.76 -11.19 4.04
N GLU A 75 -7.89 -11.84 3.75
CA GLU A 75 -7.90 -13.21 3.25
C GLU A 75 -7.16 -13.33 1.90
N TYR A 76 -7.38 -12.41 0.98
CA TYR A 76 -6.60 -12.38 -0.27
C TYR A 76 -5.12 -12.17 -0.02
N TYR A 77 -4.73 -11.32 0.94
CA TYR A 77 -3.32 -11.10 1.27
C TYR A 77 -2.61 -12.38 1.72
N LYS A 78 -3.27 -13.31 2.38
CA LYS A 78 -2.68 -14.58 2.83
C LYS A 78 -2.13 -15.44 1.70
N TYR A 79 -2.61 -15.28 0.45
CA TYR A 79 -2.09 -16.04 -0.68
C TYR A 79 -0.61 -15.78 -0.99
N TRP A 80 -0.05 -14.62 -0.63
CA TRP A 80 1.35 -14.32 -0.92
C TRP A 80 2.08 -13.52 0.18
N ARG A 81 1.39 -12.95 1.11
CA ARG A 81 1.99 -12.23 2.25
C ARG A 81 2.18 -13.20 3.43
N SER A 82 3.23 -13.03 4.24
CA SER A 82 4.16 -11.91 4.17
C SER A 82 5.26 -12.17 3.13
N THR A 83 5.58 -11.17 2.32
CA THR A 83 6.75 -11.23 1.44
C THR A 83 8.04 -11.11 2.25
N PRO A 84 9.17 -11.71 1.82
CA PRO A 84 10.40 -11.73 2.60
C PRO A 84 11.00 -10.34 2.83
N LEU A 85 11.46 -10.07 4.06
CA LEU A 85 12.41 -9.02 4.36
C LEU A 85 13.81 -9.60 4.26
N VAL A 86 14.66 -9.06 3.40
CA VAL A 86 15.99 -9.61 3.11
C VAL A 86 17.07 -8.60 3.50
N ARG A 87 18.07 -9.08 4.26
CA ARG A 87 19.21 -8.23 4.64
C ARG A 87 20.25 -8.16 3.51
N ALA A 88 20.64 -6.96 3.17
CA ALA A 88 21.56 -6.69 2.07
C ALA A 88 23.04 -6.61 2.53
N TYR A 89 23.57 -7.69 3.08
CA TYR A 89 24.96 -7.74 3.60
C TYR A 89 26.01 -7.30 2.57
N GLY A 90 25.81 -7.62 1.29
CA GLY A 90 26.73 -7.20 0.22
C GLY A 90 26.75 -5.68 0.05
N LEU A 91 25.59 -5.03 0.13
CA LEU A 91 25.47 -3.57 0.03
C LEU A 91 26.06 -2.90 1.28
N GLU A 92 25.78 -3.43 2.49
CA GLU A 92 26.38 -2.91 3.72
C GLU A 92 27.92 -2.91 3.62
N LYS A 93 28.49 -4.03 3.15
CA LYS A 93 29.95 -4.16 2.95
C LYS A 93 30.47 -3.19 1.89
N ALA A 94 29.80 -3.07 0.77
CA ALA A 94 30.22 -2.18 -0.33
C ALA A 94 30.22 -0.69 0.09
N LEU A 95 29.26 -0.30 0.94
CA LEU A 95 29.16 1.05 1.48
C LEU A 95 30.04 1.31 2.71
N GLY A 96 30.66 0.30 3.29
CA GLY A 96 31.44 0.41 4.51
C GLY A 96 30.64 0.98 5.69
N THR A 97 29.33 0.75 5.74
CA THR A 97 28.43 1.34 6.73
C THR A 97 28.17 0.39 7.90
N PRO A 98 28.05 0.90 9.15
CA PRO A 98 27.56 0.11 10.27
C PRO A 98 26.03 -0.11 10.24
N ALA A 99 25.30 0.57 9.36
CA ALA A 99 23.86 0.46 9.24
C ALA A 99 23.44 -0.93 8.75
N HIS A 100 22.32 -1.42 9.27
CA HIS A 100 21.69 -2.64 8.81
C HIS A 100 20.71 -2.30 7.69
N ILE A 101 21.02 -2.71 6.45
CA ILE A 101 20.23 -2.41 5.27
C ILE A 101 19.36 -3.62 4.92
N TYR A 102 18.07 -3.38 4.74
CA TYR A 102 17.10 -4.40 4.34
C TYR A 102 16.30 -3.95 3.12
N PHE A 103 15.85 -4.90 2.34
CA PHE A 103 14.87 -4.68 1.31
C PHE A 103 13.70 -5.65 1.43
N LYS A 104 12.49 -5.15 1.18
CA LYS A 104 11.28 -5.95 1.10
C LYS A 104 11.19 -6.56 -0.29
N ASN A 105 11.24 -7.89 -0.37
CA ASN A 105 11.23 -8.57 -1.67
C ASN A 105 9.79 -8.82 -2.15
N GLU A 106 9.24 -7.92 -2.95
CA GLU A 106 7.91 -8.03 -3.53
C GLU A 106 7.88 -8.81 -4.87
N SER A 107 9.06 -9.24 -5.39
CA SER A 107 9.12 -10.03 -6.62
C SER A 107 8.49 -11.43 -6.49
N VAL A 108 8.27 -11.88 -5.26
CA VAL A 108 7.64 -13.18 -4.97
C VAL A 108 6.10 -13.13 -4.99
N SER A 109 5.51 -11.95 -5.17
CA SER A 109 4.06 -11.84 -5.34
C SER A 109 3.62 -12.47 -6.66
N PRO A 110 2.33 -12.88 -6.81
CA PRO A 110 1.83 -13.51 -8.04
C PRO A 110 2.08 -12.72 -9.32
N ILE A 111 2.22 -11.41 -9.25
CA ILE A 111 2.52 -10.53 -10.39
C ILE A 111 3.96 -10.01 -10.42
N GLY A 112 4.81 -10.49 -9.51
CA GLY A 112 6.21 -10.05 -9.39
C GLY A 112 6.39 -8.59 -8.95
N SER A 113 5.39 -7.98 -8.29
CA SER A 113 5.40 -6.56 -7.94
C SER A 113 4.58 -6.26 -6.68
N HIS A 114 4.94 -5.17 -5.97
CA HIS A 114 4.19 -4.65 -4.84
C HIS A 114 2.79 -4.11 -5.21
N LYS A 115 2.53 -3.84 -6.47
CA LYS A 115 1.28 -3.24 -6.98
C LYS A 115 0.04 -4.08 -6.66
N LEU A 116 0.19 -5.40 -6.54
CA LEU A 116 -0.91 -6.28 -6.15
C LEU A 116 -1.48 -5.93 -4.77
N ASN A 117 -0.66 -5.43 -3.85
CA ASN A 117 -1.11 -5.07 -2.50
C ASN A 117 -2.18 -3.96 -2.52
N SER A 118 -2.02 -2.95 -3.36
CA SER A 118 -3.02 -1.88 -3.53
C SER A 118 -4.15 -2.29 -4.47
N ALA A 119 -3.85 -3.02 -5.56
CA ALA A 119 -4.86 -3.43 -6.54
C ALA A 119 -5.98 -4.28 -5.94
N ILE A 120 -5.67 -5.18 -4.98
CA ILE A 120 -6.68 -5.98 -4.29
C ILE A 120 -7.63 -5.12 -3.48
N ALA A 121 -7.11 -4.14 -2.74
CA ALA A 121 -7.95 -3.23 -1.96
C ALA A 121 -8.83 -2.36 -2.88
N GLN A 122 -8.27 -1.85 -3.97
CA GLN A 122 -9.01 -1.07 -4.96
C GLN A 122 -10.13 -1.89 -5.60
N ALA A 123 -9.85 -3.12 -6.01
CA ALA A 123 -10.86 -4.02 -6.58
C ALA A 123 -11.97 -4.35 -5.57
N TYR A 124 -11.62 -4.52 -4.29
CA TYR A 124 -12.60 -4.73 -3.23
C TYR A 124 -13.58 -3.55 -3.13
N TYR A 125 -13.08 -2.33 -2.97
CA TYR A 125 -13.94 -1.15 -2.83
C TYR A 125 -14.78 -0.87 -4.09
N CYS A 126 -14.20 -1.04 -5.28
CA CYS A 126 -14.96 -0.95 -6.52
C CYS A 126 -16.13 -1.95 -6.55
N LYS A 127 -15.89 -3.19 -6.13
CA LYS A 127 -16.93 -4.23 -6.07
C LYS A 127 -18.03 -3.88 -5.05
N GLU A 128 -17.66 -3.41 -3.85
CA GLU A 128 -18.63 -3.01 -2.82
C GLU A 128 -19.52 -1.85 -3.28
N GLU A 129 -19.01 -0.98 -4.15
CA GLU A 129 -19.77 0.11 -4.74
C GLU A 129 -20.55 -0.27 -6.00
N GLY A 130 -20.54 -1.56 -6.39
CA GLY A 130 -21.28 -2.07 -7.54
C GLY A 130 -20.67 -1.71 -8.89
N VAL A 131 -19.39 -1.34 -8.93
CA VAL A 131 -18.67 -1.08 -10.18
C VAL A 131 -18.47 -2.39 -10.94
N THR A 132 -18.95 -2.45 -12.16
CA THR A 132 -18.92 -3.66 -13.00
C THR A 132 -17.68 -3.78 -13.86
N ASN A 133 -17.02 -2.66 -14.17
CA ASN A 133 -15.81 -2.63 -14.99
C ASN A 133 -14.72 -1.85 -14.27
N VAL A 134 -13.57 -2.50 -14.07
CA VAL A 134 -12.39 -1.86 -13.48
C VAL A 134 -11.27 -1.92 -14.51
N TYR A 135 -10.77 -0.78 -14.93
CA TYR A 135 -9.63 -0.70 -15.84
C TYR A 135 -8.35 -0.50 -15.03
N GLY A 136 -7.43 -1.47 -15.12
CA GLY A 136 -6.11 -1.36 -14.51
C GLY A 136 -5.10 -0.77 -15.49
N TYR A 137 -4.57 0.41 -15.20
CA TYR A 137 -3.25 0.78 -15.69
C TYR A 137 -2.21 0.24 -14.71
N PRO A 138 -0.97 -0.17 -15.14
CA PRO A 138 -0.01 -0.73 -14.20
C PRO A 138 0.20 0.17 -12.98
N GLY A 139 -0.49 -0.12 -11.88
CA GLY A 139 -0.39 0.57 -10.59
C GLY A 139 -1.62 1.32 -10.11
N VAL A 140 -2.66 1.46 -10.91
CA VAL A 140 -3.91 2.13 -10.51
C VAL A 140 -5.10 1.36 -11.07
N ALA A 141 -6.07 0.98 -10.23
CA ALA A 141 -7.37 0.54 -10.67
C ALA A 141 -8.26 1.78 -10.83
N ILE A 142 -8.74 2.03 -12.03
CA ILE A 142 -9.65 3.13 -12.34
C ILE A 142 -11.05 2.52 -12.45
N CYS A 143 -11.99 3.04 -11.68
CA CYS A 143 -13.40 2.74 -11.80
C CYS A 143 -14.00 3.78 -12.78
N PRO A 144 -14.56 3.38 -13.91
CA PRO A 144 -15.27 4.30 -14.81
C PRO A 144 -16.66 4.65 -14.27
#